data_0accd7af41353fe43feed633833a16a4
#
_entry.id   0accd7af41353fe43feed633833a16a4
#
_cell.length_a   1.000
_cell.length_b   1.000
_cell.length_c   1.000
_cell.angle_alpha   90.00
_cell.angle_beta   90.00
_cell.angle_gamma   90.00
#
_symmetry.space_group_name_H-M   'P 1'
#
loop_
_entity.id
_entity.type
_entity.pdbx_description
1 polymer ?
#
loop_
_entity_poly.entity_id
_entity_poly.type
_entity_poly.pdbx_seq_one_letter_code
_entity_poly.pdbx_strand_id
1 'polypeptide(L)'
;MTRTRLTAAERHAQLVTAAVTAFSAGGYAGTTTDQVARLAGVSQPYVIRLFGTKQQLFIAAVQHASSRIEQTFRDAAAVQPDLASLGAAYDGLLAERELITVLLHGFAAGTDPAIGPVVRGCFARIYGLVRELTGASADEARDFLATGMLLTVLGAMQLLGPDAVEPEGWMTELVGNLGLKMALKRCAPGTA
;
A
#
# COMPACT_ATOMS: atom_id res chain seq x y z
N MET A 1 20.45 -6.33 29.77
CA MET A 1 20.25 -6.27 28.31
C MET A 1 20.40 -4.82 27.87
N THR A 2 21.47 -4.49 27.15
CA THR A 2 21.76 -3.12 26.70
C THR A 2 20.81 -2.78 25.55
N ARG A 3 19.88 -1.86 25.78
CA ARG A 3 18.93 -1.37 24.77
C ARG A 3 19.72 -0.57 23.73
N THR A 4 19.99 -1.16 22.56
CA THR A 4 20.66 -0.48 21.45
C THR A 4 19.90 0.79 21.10
N ARG A 5 20.60 1.93 21.13
CA ARG A 5 19.99 3.25 20.84
C ARG A 5 19.82 3.35 19.32
N LEU A 6 18.57 3.39 18.84
CA LEU A 6 18.26 3.57 17.43
C LEU A 6 18.78 4.93 16.92
N THR A 7 19.28 4.95 15.71
CA THR A 7 19.61 6.19 14.97
C THR A 7 18.35 7.03 14.71
N ALA A 8 18.54 8.29 14.33
CA ALA A 8 17.41 9.16 13.95
C ALA A 8 16.63 8.58 12.74
N ALA A 9 17.31 8.02 11.75
CA ALA A 9 16.69 7.40 10.57
C ALA A 9 15.88 6.16 10.94
N GLU A 10 16.43 5.26 11.75
CA GLU A 10 15.73 4.06 12.23
C GLU A 10 14.49 4.42 13.07
N ARG A 11 14.60 5.47 13.89
CA ARG A 11 13.47 5.95 14.69
C ARG A 11 12.38 6.58 13.81
N HIS A 12 12.75 7.31 12.77
CA HIS A 12 11.82 7.85 11.80
C HIS A 12 11.09 6.71 11.07
N ALA A 13 11.80 5.72 10.56
CA ALA A 13 11.22 4.56 9.88
C ALA A 13 10.25 3.79 10.81
N GLN A 14 10.64 3.55 12.07
CA GLN A 14 9.76 2.91 13.07
C GLN A 14 8.45 3.68 13.27
N LEU A 15 8.51 5.01 13.32
CA LEU A 15 7.32 5.84 13.48
C LEU A 15 6.44 5.84 12.23
N VAL A 16 7.03 5.83 11.05
CA VAL A 16 6.28 5.70 9.79
C VAL A 16 5.56 4.34 9.73
N THR A 17 6.22 3.25 10.11
CA THR A 17 5.58 1.93 10.18
C THR A 17 4.40 1.93 11.15
N ALA A 18 4.58 2.47 12.37
CA ALA A 18 3.49 2.59 13.33
C ALA A 18 2.34 3.49 12.83
N ALA A 19 2.66 4.53 12.04
CA ALA A 19 1.67 5.39 11.41
C ALA A 19 0.88 4.63 10.33
N VAL A 20 1.54 3.81 9.50
CA VAL A 20 0.86 2.94 8.53
C VAL A 20 -0.15 2.04 9.23
N THR A 21 0.26 1.34 10.30
CA THR A 21 -0.64 0.48 11.08
C THR A 21 -1.82 1.27 11.67
N ALA A 22 -1.57 2.40 12.29
CA ALA A 22 -2.64 3.19 12.90
C ALA A 22 -3.62 3.77 11.88
N PHE A 23 -3.09 4.36 10.79
CA PHE A 23 -3.92 4.99 9.76
C PHE A 23 -4.63 3.98 8.86
N SER A 24 -4.09 2.77 8.67
CA SER A 24 -4.81 1.70 7.96
C SER A 24 -6.07 1.28 8.71
N ALA A 25 -6.02 1.22 10.04
CA ALA A 25 -7.16 0.83 10.88
C ALA A 25 -8.20 1.94 11.06
N GLY A 26 -7.75 3.20 11.28
CA GLY A 26 -8.62 4.30 11.68
C GLY A 26 -8.87 5.38 10.62
N GLY A 27 -8.19 5.31 9.49
CA GLY A 27 -8.19 6.37 8.48
C GLY A 27 -7.58 7.68 8.99
N TYR A 28 -7.58 8.71 8.14
CA TYR A 28 -7.04 10.02 8.52
C TYR A 28 -7.84 10.65 9.66
N ALA A 29 -9.17 10.63 9.60
CA ALA A 29 -10.02 11.29 10.60
C ALA A 29 -9.95 10.58 11.97
N GLY A 30 -10.09 9.26 12.00
CA GLY A 30 -10.24 8.48 13.23
C GLY A 30 -8.94 8.18 13.98
N THR A 31 -7.77 8.45 13.40
CA THR A 31 -6.47 8.17 14.02
C THR A 31 -5.92 9.42 14.74
N THR A 32 -5.23 9.22 15.86
CA THR A 32 -4.55 10.28 16.61
C THR A 32 -3.04 10.04 16.67
N THR A 33 -2.25 11.11 16.83
CA THR A 33 -0.79 11.00 17.02
C THR A 33 -0.41 10.26 18.30
N ASP A 34 -1.29 10.23 19.29
CA ASP A 34 -1.11 9.48 20.53
C ASP A 34 -1.22 7.97 20.30
N GLN A 35 -2.16 7.53 19.45
CA GLN A 35 -2.25 6.12 19.03
C GLN A 35 -0.97 5.66 18.33
N VAL A 36 -0.44 6.47 17.40
CA VAL A 36 0.83 6.17 16.72
C VAL A 36 1.99 6.13 17.71
N ALA A 37 2.04 7.07 18.67
CA ALA A 37 3.08 7.11 19.70
C ALA A 37 3.07 5.83 20.56
N ARG A 38 1.88 5.35 20.96
CA ARG A 38 1.73 4.10 21.74
C ARG A 38 2.20 2.89 20.95
N LEU A 39 1.83 2.78 19.68
CA LEU A 39 2.28 1.67 18.80
C LEU A 39 3.80 1.67 18.62
N ALA A 40 4.41 2.85 18.51
CA ALA A 40 5.86 2.99 18.37
C ALA A 40 6.64 2.91 19.70
N GLY A 41 5.96 2.84 20.85
CA GLY A 41 6.59 2.81 22.16
C GLY A 41 7.33 4.11 22.51
N VAL A 42 6.81 5.26 22.08
CA VAL A 42 7.36 6.60 22.34
C VAL A 42 6.30 7.53 22.92
N SER A 43 6.70 8.74 23.33
CA SER A 43 5.76 9.78 23.79
C SER A 43 5.15 10.53 22.60
N GLN A 44 3.89 10.97 22.71
CA GLN A 44 3.23 11.81 21.70
C GLN A 44 4.01 13.11 21.39
N PRO A 45 4.58 13.85 22.38
CA PRO A 45 5.41 15.01 22.09
C PRO A 45 6.63 14.68 21.21
N TYR A 46 7.16 13.46 21.28
CA TYR A 46 8.24 13.03 20.42
C TYR A 46 7.78 12.91 18.97
N VAL A 47 6.59 12.33 18.73
CA VAL A 47 5.98 12.23 17.39
C VAL A 47 5.76 13.63 16.81
N ILE A 48 5.17 14.54 17.59
CA ILE A 48 4.93 15.93 17.15
C ILE A 48 6.24 16.65 16.84
N ARG A 49 7.28 16.47 17.66
CA ARG A 49 8.60 17.07 17.40
C ARG A 49 9.19 16.60 16.06
N LEU A 50 8.95 15.34 15.66
CA LEU A 50 9.57 14.75 14.47
C LEU A 50 8.77 15.07 13.19
N PHE A 51 7.45 15.04 13.25
CA PHE A 51 6.57 15.19 12.08
C PHE A 51 5.79 16.52 12.06
N GLY A 52 5.76 17.25 13.16
CA GLY A 52 5.03 18.52 13.29
C GLY A 52 3.53 18.32 13.52
N THR A 53 2.81 17.71 12.60
CA THR A 53 1.35 17.55 12.65
C THR A 53 0.91 16.13 12.33
N LYS A 54 -0.35 15.80 12.71
CA LYS A 54 -1.01 14.55 12.27
C LYS A 54 -1.04 14.45 10.75
N GLN A 55 -1.27 15.55 10.07
CA GLN A 55 -1.33 15.62 8.60
C GLN A 55 0.01 15.23 7.97
N GLN A 56 1.13 15.78 8.46
CA GLN A 56 2.46 15.43 7.97
C GLN A 56 2.82 13.97 8.27
N LEU A 57 2.41 13.46 9.41
CA LEU A 57 2.60 12.04 9.76
C LEU A 57 1.78 11.12 8.82
N PHE A 58 0.54 11.49 8.50
CA PHE A 58 -0.28 10.75 7.54
C PHE A 58 0.30 10.80 6.13
N ILE A 59 0.75 11.97 5.67
CA ILE A 59 1.45 12.13 4.40
C ILE A 59 2.67 11.21 4.34
N ALA A 60 3.48 11.15 5.40
CA ALA A 60 4.64 10.26 5.46
C ALA A 60 4.24 8.78 5.34
N ALA A 61 3.13 8.35 5.95
CA ALA A 61 2.62 6.98 5.83
C ALA A 61 2.17 6.67 4.39
N VAL A 62 1.44 7.58 3.73
CA VAL A 62 1.01 7.42 2.32
C VAL A 62 2.20 7.39 1.37
N GLN A 63 3.18 8.26 1.58
CA GLN A 63 4.41 8.28 0.78
C GLN A 63 5.22 7.00 0.96
N HIS A 64 5.29 6.46 2.17
CA HIS A 64 5.95 5.18 2.44
C HIS A 64 5.28 4.04 1.67
N ALA A 65 3.95 3.96 1.68
CA ALA A 65 3.21 2.96 0.93
C ALA A 65 3.42 3.10 -0.59
N SER A 66 3.39 4.33 -1.12
CA SER A 66 3.71 4.58 -2.54
C SER A 66 5.14 4.17 -2.90
N SER A 67 6.12 4.52 -2.08
CA SER A 67 7.52 4.16 -2.30
C SER A 67 7.75 2.64 -2.26
N ARG A 68 6.99 1.91 -1.46
CA ARG A 68 7.04 0.45 -1.41
C ARG A 68 6.58 -0.17 -2.74
N ILE A 69 5.51 0.38 -3.34
CA ILE A 69 5.06 -0.04 -4.68
C ILE A 69 6.12 0.30 -5.74
N GLU A 70 6.64 1.54 -5.72
CA GLU A 70 7.67 1.98 -6.66
C GLU A 70 8.91 1.07 -6.59
N GLN A 71 9.37 0.70 -5.38
CA GLN A 71 10.50 -0.20 -5.20
C GLN A 71 10.19 -1.61 -5.72
N THR A 72 9.02 -2.14 -5.41
CA THR A 72 8.59 -3.46 -5.90
C THR A 72 8.57 -3.53 -7.43
N PHE A 73 8.13 -2.47 -8.10
CA PHE A 73 8.14 -2.41 -9.57
C PHE A 73 9.55 -2.32 -10.13
N ARG A 74 10.45 -1.54 -9.50
CA ARG A 74 11.87 -1.48 -9.91
C ARG A 74 12.55 -2.83 -9.77
N ASP A 75 12.33 -3.52 -8.66
CA ASP A 75 12.92 -4.84 -8.40
C ASP A 75 12.42 -5.87 -9.42
N ALA A 76 11.13 -5.88 -9.73
CA ALA A 76 10.56 -6.76 -10.75
C ALA A 76 11.11 -6.47 -12.15
N ALA A 77 11.16 -5.20 -12.53
CA ALA A 77 11.66 -4.77 -13.84
C ALA A 77 13.17 -5.01 -14.01
N ALA A 78 13.94 -5.05 -12.93
CA ALA A 78 15.35 -5.42 -12.98
C ALA A 78 15.57 -6.87 -13.44
N VAL A 79 14.56 -7.73 -13.24
CA VAL A 79 14.56 -9.11 -13.71
C VAL A 79 13.92 -9.22 -15.09
N GLN A 80 12.73 -8.64 -15.26
CA GLN A 80 11.99 -8.66 -16.51
C GLN A 80 11.13 -7.38 -16.62
N PRO A 81 11.46 -6.45 -17.54
CA PRO A 81 10.83 -5.14 -17.63
C PRO A 81 9.55 -5.16 -18.47
N ASP A 82 8.52 -5.88 -18.01
CA ASP A 82 7.22 -5.94 -18.66
C ASP A 82 6.05 -5.80 -17.64
N LEU A 83 4.85 -5.50 -18.15
CA LEU A 83 3.66 -5.31 -17.33
C LEU A 83 3.26 -6.57 -16.57
N ALA A 84 3.52 -7.76 -17.12
CA ALA A 84 3.15 -9.02 -16.47
C ALA A 84 4.00 -9.25 -15.19
N SER A 85 5.30 -8.95 -15.26
CA SER A 85 6.21 -9.03 -14.12
C SER A 85 5.86 -8.01 -13.04
N LEU A 86 5.54 -6.77 -13.42
CA LEU A 86 5.10 -5.75 -12.47
C LEU A 86 3.78 -6.17 -11.80
N GLY A 87 2.83 -6.72 -12.56
CA GLY A 87 1.56 -7.22 -12.05
C GLY A 87 1.75 -8.36 -11.05
N ALA A 88 2.58 -9.36 -11.41
CA ALA A 88 2.89 -10.47 -10.50
C ALA A 88 3.59 -10.02 -9.21
N ALA A 89 4.45 -8.99 -9.28
CA ALA A 89 5.07 -8.40 -8.11
C ALA A 89 4.07 -7.63 -7.24
N TYR A 90 3.09 -6.96 -7.86
CA TYR A 90 2.01 -6.27 -7.14
C TYR A 90 1.11 -7.25 -6.38
N ASP A 91 0.83 -8.43 -6.92
CA ASP A 91 0.08 -9.48 -6.22
C ASP A 91 0.73 -9.83 -4.87
N GLY A 92 2.05 -9.81 -4.78
CA GLY A 92 2.79 -10.00 -3.54
C GLY A 92 2.50 -8.92 -2.49
N LEU A 93 2.28 -7.68 -2.93
CA LEU A 93 1.96 -6.54 -2.04
C LEU A 93 0.56 -6.63 -1.44
N LEU A 94 -0.36 -7.42 -2.01
CA LEU A 94 -1.70 -7.61 -1.44
C LEU A 94 -1.64 -8.28 -0.06
N ALA A 95 -0.54 -8.97 0.28
CA ALA A 95 -0.29 -9.48 1.62
C ALA A 95 0.06 -8.37 2.63
N GLU A 96 0.58 -7.23 2.16
CA GLU A 96 0.90 -6.06 2.98
C GLU A 96 -0.36 -5.16 3.10
N ARG A 97 -1.48 -5.70 3.62
CA ARG A 97 -2.79 -5.05 3.64
C ARG A 97 -2.78 -3.64 4.21
N GLU A 98 -2.00 -3.40 5.28
CA GLU A 98 -1.91 -2.08 5.89
C GLU A 98 -1.43 -1.01 4.90
N LEU A 99 -0.48 -1.36 4.02
CA LEU A 99 0.02 -0.44 2.98
C LEU A 99 -1.05 -0.12 1.94
N ILE A 100 -1.76 -1.11 1.43
CA ILE A 100 -2.82 -0.87 0.44
C ILE A 100 -4.00 -0.10 1.05
N THR A 101 -4.34 -0.36 2.31
CA THR A 101 -5.43 0.33 2.99
C THR A 101 -5.09 1.79 3.29
N VAL A 102 -3.85 2.10 3.71
CA VAL A 102 -3.44 3.50 3.94
C VAL A 102 -3.41 4.30 2.63
N LEU A 103 -3.11 3.68 1.50
CA LEU A 103 -3.23 4.32 0.18
C LEU A 103 -4.67 4.70 -0.15
N LEU A 104 -5.64 3.79 0.08
CA LEU A 104 -7.06 4.09 -0.12
C LEU A 104 -7.53 5.24 0.77
N HIS A 105 -7.08 5.28 2.04
CA HIS A 105 -7.34 6.42 2.91
C HIS A 105 -6.69 7.71 2.38
N GLY A 106 -5.51 7.62 1.76
CA GLY A 106 -4.87 8.74 1.06
C GLY A 106 -5.73 9.26 -0.08
N PHE A 107 -6.26 8.37 -0.94
CA PHE A 107 -7.14 8.75 -2.04
C PHE A 107 -8.44 9.39 -1.53
N ALA A 108 -9.05 8.83 -0.48
CA ALA A 108 -10.25 9.40 0.15
C ALA A 108 -10.01 10.79 0.75
N ALA A 109 -8.78 11.06 1.25
CA ALA A 109 -8.38 12.36 1.77
C ALA A 109 -7.88 13.34 0.67
N GLY A 110 -7.98 12.98 -0.60
CA GLY A 110 -7.43 13.75 -1.73
C GLY A 110 -8.03 15.14 -1.95
N THR A 111 -9.14 15.47 -1.29
CA THR A 111 -9.74 16.81 -1.29
C THR A 111 -9.08 17.77 -0.29
N ASP A 112 -8.33 17.25 0.70
CA ASP A 112 -7.57 18.08 1.63
C ASP A 112 -6.47 18.85 0.88
N PRO A 113 -6.34 20.18 1.07
CA PRO A 113 -5.42 21.01 0.30
C PRO A 113 -3.93 20.65 0.48
N ALA A 114 -3.56 20.03 1.58
CA ALA A 114 -2.17 19.62 1.81
C ALA A 114 -1.93 18.14 1.45
N ILE A 115 -2.91 17.26 1.65
CA ILE A 115 -2.78 15.82 1.35
C ILE A 115 -2.96 15.57 -0.17
N GLY A 116 -3.95 16.20 -0.79
CA GLY A 116 -4.32 15.95 -2.18
C GLY A 116 -3.18 16.12 -3.19
N PRO A 117 -2.39 17.21 -3.15
CA PRO A 117 -1.23 17.36 -4.05
C PRO A 117 -0.21 16.22 -3.90
N VAL A 118 0.04 15.75 -2.68
CA VAL A 118 0.98 14.65 -2.41
C VAL A 118 0.46 13.35 -3.00
N VAL A 119 -0.80 13.03 -2.75
CA VAL A 119 -1.45 11.79 -3.25
C VAL A 119 -1.45 11.76 -4.77
N ARG A 120 -1.83 12.86 -5.42
CA ARG A 120 -1.75 12.99 -6.89
C ARG A 120 -0.33 12.81 -7.40
N GLY A 121 0.65 13.38 -6.70
CA GLY A 121 2.07 13.23 -7.03
C GLY A 121 2.55 11.76 -6.90
N CYS A 122 2.11 11.03 -5.87
CA CYS A 122 2.39 9.62 -5.72
C CYS A 122 1.82 8.81 -6.89
N PHE A 123 0.55 9.05 -7.23
CA PHE A 123 -0.10 8.37 -8.35
C PHE A 123 0.58 8.65 -9.69
N ALA A 124 0.93 9.92 -9.94
CA ALA A 124 1.63 10.33 -11.16
C ALA A 124 3.02 9.67 -11.28
N ARG A 125 3.76 9.53 -10.16
CA ARG A 125 5.06 8.83 -10.16
C ARG A 125 4.90 7.34 -10.50
N ILE A 126 3.93 6.66 -9.91
CA ILE A 126 3.66 5.23 -10.22
C ILE A 126 3.29 5.08 -11.70
N TYR A 127 2.40 5.94 -12.24
CA TYR A 127 2.05 5.94 -13.65
C TYR A 127 3.27 6.14 -14.57
N GLY A 128 4.09 7.15 -14.27
CA GLY A 128 5.31 7.42 -15.03
C GLY A 128 6.31 6.28 -14.95
N LEU A 129 6.48 5.70 -13.76
CA LEU A 129 7.40 4.60 -13.51
C LEU A 129 6.99 3.33 -14.30
N VAL A 130 5.72 2.98 -14.34
CA VAL A 130 5.22 1.83 -15.12
C VAL A 130 5.62 1.99 -16.59
N ARG A 131 5.38 3.16 -17.18
CA ARG A 131 5.75 3.45 -18.57
C ARG A 131 7.26 3.46 -18.80
N GLU A 132 8.01 4.04 -17.90
CA GLU A 132 9.48 4.10 -17.95
C GLU A 132 10.09 2.71 -17.94
N LEU A 133 9.63 1.85 -17.02
CA LEU A 133 10.21 0.52 -16.83
C LEU A 133 9.83 -0.47 -17.93
N THR A 134 8.63 -0.35 -18.52
CA THR A 134 8.09 -1.36 -19.43
C THR A 134 7.98 -0.90 -20.89
N GLY A 135 8.14 0.40 -21.17
CA GLY A 135 7.86 0.97 -22.47
C GLY A 135 6.37 1.01 -22.84
N ALA A 136 5.46 0.75 -21.90
CA ALA A 136 4.02 0.72 -22.12
C ALA A 136 3.48 2.04 -22.68
N SER A 137 2.54 1.94 -23.61
CA SER A 137 1.73 3.06 -24.10
C SER A 137 0.88 3.65 -22.97
N ALA A 138 0.29 4.82 -23.21
CA ALA A 138 -0.62 5.44 -22.23
C ALA A 138 -1.85 4.56 -21.95
N ASP A 139 -2.37 3.86 -22.96
CA ASP A 139 -3.54 2.99 -22.84
C ASP A 139 -3.21 1.72 -22.02
N GLU A 140 -2.09 1.06 -22.32
CA GLU A 140 -1.64 -0.11 -21.57
C GLU A 140 -1.34 0.24 -20.09
N ALA A 141 -0.70 1.37 -19.83
CA ALA A 141 -0.43 1.84 -18.47
C ALA A 141 -1.73 2.19 -17.73
N ARG A 142 -2.73 2.79 -18.41
CA ARG A 142 -4.06 3.05 -17.83
C ARG A 142 -4.74 1.74 -17.44
N ASP A 143 -4.74 0.75 -18.31
CA ASP A 143 -5.41 -0.54 -18.08
C ASP A 143 -4.69 -1.34 -16.95
N PHE A 144 -3.36 -1.28 -16.92
CA PHE A 144 -2.57 -1.82 -15.82
C PHE A 144 -2.92 -1.19 -14.48
N LEU A 145 -2.99 0.15 -14.42
CA LEU A 145 -3.36 0.86 -13.19
C LEU A 145 -4.82 0.61 -12.80
N ALA A 146 -5.74 0.52 -13.75
CA ALA A 146 -7.14 0.19 -13.48
C ALA A 146 -7.26 -1.20 -12.82
N THR A 147 -6.53 -2.19 -13.33
CA THR A 147 -6.44 -3.52 -12.73
C THR A 147 -5.82 -3.46 -11.34
N GLY A 148 -4.71 -2.77 -11.17
CA GLY A 148 -4.05 -2.58 -9.87
C GLY A 148 -4.95 -1.90 -8.84
N MET A 149 -5.73 -0.88 -9.24
CA MET A 149 -6.71 -0.23 -8.37
C MET A 149 -7.84 -1.19 -7.95
N LEU A 150 -8.33 -2.01 -8.88
CA LEU A 150 -9.31 -3.04 -8.54
C LEU A 150 -8.74 -4.02 -7.52
N LEU A 151 -7.51 -4.52 -7.74
CA LEU A 151 -6.83 -5.41 -6.79
C LEU A 151 -6.63 -4.77 -5.42
N THR A 152 -6.27 -3.49 -5.37
CA THR A 152 -6.14 -2.72 -4.12
C THR A 152 -7.46 -2.71 -3.34
N VAL A 153 -8.58 -2.47 -4.02
CA VAL A 153 -9.91 -2.48 -3.39
C VAL A 153 -10.28 -3.89 -2.92
N LEU A 154 -10.10 -4.91 -3.75
CA LEU A 154 -10.40 -6.30 -3.40
C LEU A 154 -9.54 -6.79 -2.23
N GLY A 155 -8.25 -6.44 -2.20
CA GLY A 155 -7.35 -6.73 -1.08
C GLY A 155 -7.79 -6.04 0.22
N ALA A 156 -8.17 -4.76 0.16
CA ALA A 156 -8.66 -4.03 1.33
C ALA A 156 -10.00 -4.60 1.86
N MET A 157 -10.85 -5.12 0.97
CA MET A 157 -12.11 -5.81 1.32
C MET A 157 -11.90 -7.25 1.79
N GLN A 158 -10.66 -7.73 1.88
CA GLN A 158 -10.33 -9.12 2.22
C GLN A 158 -10.84 -10.17 1.21
N LEU A 159 -11.04 -9.80 -0.02
CA LEU A 159 -11.38 -10.74 -1.09
C LEU A 159 -10.13 -11.41 -1.69
N LEU A 160 -8.96 -10.81 -1.48
CA LEU A 160 -7.65 -11.30 -1.90
C LEU A 160 -6.65 -11.22 -0.74
N GLY A 161 -5.63 -12.06 -0.80
CA GLY A 161 -4.54 -12.07 0.17
C GLY A 161 -4.66 -13.20 1.20
N PRO A 162 -3.76 -13.23 2.21
CA PRO A 162 -3.64 -14.37 3.15
C PRO A 162 -4.86 -14.56 4.05
N ASP A 163 -5.60 -13.49 4.35
CA ASP A 163 -6.78 -13.50 5.22
C ASP A 163 -8.07 -13.28 4.41
N ALA A 164 -8.09 -13.74 3.15
CA ALA A 164 -9.28 -13.62 2.32
C ALA A 164 -10.47 -14.36 2.94
N VAL A 165 -11.64 -13.75 2.84
CA VAL A 165 -12.91 -14.38 3.25
C VAL A 165 -13.24 -15.56 2.32
N GLU A 166 -14.14 -16.44 2.75
CA GLU A 166 -14.63 -17.54 1.91
C GLU A 166 -15.24 -16.96 0.62
N PRO A 167 -14.81 -17.45 -0.57
CA PRO A 167 -15.23 -16.85 -1.83
C PRO A 167 -16.70 -17.18 -2.17
N GLU A 168 -17.45 -16.15 -2.53
CA GLU A 168 -18.76 -16.29 -3.15
C GLU A 168 -18.64 -16.41 -4.69
N GLY A 169 -19.71 -16.89 -5.34
CA GLY A 169 -19.69 -17.12 -6.80
C GLY A 169 -19.28 -15.90 -7.63
N TRP A 170 -19.80 -14.71 -7.31
CA TRP A 170 -19.46 -13.47 -8.00
C TRP A 170 -17.99 -13.04 -7.80
N MET A 171 -17.40 -13.36 -6.63
CA MET A 171 -15.99 -13.06 -6.35
C MET A 171 -15.10 -13.90 -7.26
N THR A 172 -15.42 -15.18 -7.39
CA THR A 172 -14.69 -16.12 -8.26
C THR A 172 -14.78 -15.67 -9.72
N GLU A 173 -15.95 -15.24 -10.18
CA GLU A 173 -16.15 -14.71 -11.53
C GLU A 173 -15.33 -13.44 -11.77
N LEU A 174 -15.37 -12.49 -10.83
CA LEU A 174 -14.65 -11.22 -10.93
C LEU A 174 -13.13 -11.42 -10.97
N VAL A 175 -12.60 -12.27 -10.09
CA VAL A 175 -11.15 -12.51 -9.96
C VAL A 175 -10.64 -13.44 -11.07
N GLY A 176 -11.44 -14.40 -11.52
CA GLY A 176 -11.05 -15.40 -12.53
C GLY A 176 -10.64 -14.78 -13.87
N ASN A 177 -11.19 -13.62 -14.21
CA ASN A 177 -10.88 -12.89 -15.43
C ASN A 177 -9.66 -11.94 -15.31
N LEU A 178 -9.08 -11.78 -14.11
CA LEU A 178 -7.96 -10.84 -13.89
C LEU A 178 -6.58 -11.45 -14.17
N GLY A 179 -6.50 -12.70 -14.64
CA GLY A 179 -5.23 -13.38 -14.96
C GLY A 179 -4.36 -13.68 -13.73
N LEU A 180 -4.91 -13.58 -12.52
CA LEU A 180 -4.21 -13.77 -11.24
C LEU A 180 -3.92 -15.25 -10.99
N LYS A 181 -2.71 -15.71 -11.31
CA LYS A 181 -2.28 -17.10 -11.08
C LYS A 181 -2.21 -17.51 -9.60
N MET A 182 -2.21 -16.58 -8.67
CA MET A 182 -1.98 -16.87 -7.22
C MET A 182 -3.22 -16.77 -6.34
N ALA A 183 -4.26 -16.03 -6.68
CA ALA A 183 -5.42 -15.85 -5.82
C ALA A 183 -6.29 -17.11 -5.67
N LEU A 184 -6.30 -17.98 -6.69
CA LEU A 184 -7.16 -19.17 -6.72
C LEU A 184 -6.50 -20.46 -6.18
N LYS A 185 -5.21 -20.47 -5.84
CA LYS A 185 -4.51 -21.68 -5.38
C LYS A 185 -4.91 -22.14 -3.98
N ARG A 186 -5.66 -21.36 -3.20
CA ARG A 186 -6.14 -21.74 -1.87
C ARG A 186 -7.61 -22.14 -1.81
N CYS A 187 -8.36 -22.01 -2.90
CA CYS A 187 -9.78 -22.39 -2.97
C CYS A 187 -10.05 -23.74 -3.68
N ALA A 188 -9.05 -24.60 -3.85
CA ALA A 188 -9.35 -25.97 -4.25
C ALA A 188 -9.92 -26.69 -3.01
N PRO A 189 -11.21 -27.16 -3.05
CA PRO A 189 -11.74 -28.00 -1.99
C PRO A 189 -10.87 -29.26 -1.92
N GLY A 190 -10.36 -29.57 -0.73
CA GLY A 190 -9.67 -30.82 -0.50
C GLY A 190 -10.57 -31.96 -0.97
N THR A 191 -10.13 -32.68 -2.01
CA THR A 191 -10.71 -33.97 -2.37
C THR A 191 -10.48 -34.92 -1.19
N ALA A 192 -11.54 -35.16 -0.44
CA ALA A 192 -11.62 -36.30 0.51
C ALA A 192 -11.64 -37.59 -0.28
#